data_a29403effed859f8e0a4a77148d4a9f4
#
_entry.id   a29403effed859f8e0a4a77148d4a9f4
#
_cell.length_a   1.000
_cell.length_b   1.000
_cell.length_c   1.000
_cell.angle_alpha   90.00
_cell.angle_beta   90.00
_cell.angle_gamma   90.00
#
_symmetry.space_group_name_H-M   'P 1'
#
loop_
_entity.id
_entity.type
_entity.pdbx_description
1 polymer ?
#
loop_
_entity_poly.entity_id
_entity_poly.type
_entity_poly.pdbx_seq_one_letter_code
_entity_poly.pdbx_strand_id
1 'polypeptide(L)'
;MPCRVSIGVLVIAFAAQSGAQEADLQSLLDRLGTYLVGYEEALGVVVADETYQQQTTRPGPRPRVDMDATGVPIASPRPTLSETRRLQSTVSFMRLPGGAAWLGIREVRTIDGRSLVAAETLTSILASRTGDARAQAAALALANAEHNLGNSRSVNMPTLPLALLDPHNRHRMTFRLAGHDSVRGIRTTKIAFEEKGAPTLITGGTAGRWVISRGLVWIENPTGAVWRAQVFYRDYVPGLERRAPEAEVRVDFVRHSALGMLVPEKMREVFQMEGGRGEGEARYSNYRRFATSARIIPPPA
;
A
#
# COMPACT_ATOMS: atom_id res chain seq x y z
N MET A 1 29.03 39.98 -48.58
CA MET A 1 29.59 39.07 -47.52
C MET A 1 28.48 38.57 -46.65
N PRO A 2 28.06 37.31 -46.70
CA PRO A 2 26.99 36.79 -45.83
C PRO A 2 27.63 36.17 -44.61
N CYS A 3 27.13 36.59 -43.44
CA CYS A 3 27.46 36.09 -42.12
C CYS A 3 26.80 34.68 -41.91
N ARG A 4 27.59 33.63 -41.83
CA ARG A 4 27.13 32.28 -41.47
C ARG A 4 27.09 32.18 -39.93
N VAL A 5 25.91 32.15 -39.37
CA VAL A 5 25.67 31.83 -37.93
C VAL A 5 25.65 30.31 -37.79
N SER A 6 26.62 29.77 -37.05
CA SER A 6 26.68 28.35 -36.70
C SER A 6 25.64 27.99 -35.64
N ILE A 7 24.60 27.29 -36.06
CA ILE A 7 23.62 26.61 -35.19
C ILE A 7 24.13 25.17 -34.99
N GLY A 8 24.99 24.93 -34.00
CA GLY A 8 25.61 23.61 -33.85
C GLY A 8 25.87 23.12 -32.44
N VAL A 9 25.57 23.89 -31.38
CA VAL A 9 26.02 23.53 -30.00
C VAL A 9 24.89 23.17 -29.02
N LEU A 10 23.62 23.40 -29.32
CA LEU A 10 22.52 23.24 -28.34
C LEU A 10 21.95 21.81 -28.25
N VAL A 11 22.13 20.96 -29.25
CA VAL A 11 21.49 19.61 -29.29
C VAL A 11 22.28 18.57 -28.47
N ILE A 12 23.59 18.73 -28.33
CA ILE A 12 24.45 17.75 -27.64
C ILE A 12 24.27 17.80 -26.11
N ALA A 13 23.98 18.96 -25.52
CA ALA A 13 23.81 19.12 -24.09
C ALA A 13 22.53 18.46 -23.56
N PHE A 14 21.44 18.47 -24.31
CA PHE A 14 20.18 17.84 -23.91
C PHE A 14 20.25 16.29 -23.92
N ALA A 15 20.94 15.69 -24.88
CA ALA A 15 21.10 14.25 -24.96
C ALA A 15 21.99 13.68 -23.84
N ALA A 16 23.05 14.42 -23.46
CA ALA A 16 23.94 14.01 -22.36
C ALA A 16 23.25 14.08 -20.98
N GLN A 17 22.40 15.09 -20.75
CA GLN A 17 21.64 15.19 -19.49
C GLN A 17 20.57 14.10 -19.36
N SER A 18 19.90 13.73 -20.44
CA SER A 18 18.92 12.64 -20.45
C SER A 18 19.57 11.29 -20.13
N GLY A 19 20.72 10.99 -20.70
CA GLY A 19 21.46 9.75 -20.46
C GLY A 19 22.00 9.62 -19.02
N ALA A 20 22.51 10.71 -18.44
CA ALA A 20 22.95 10.74 -17.04
C ALA A 20 21.78 10.53 -16.07
N GLN A 21 20.63 11.15 -16.32
CA GLN A 21 19.45 11.01 -15.49
C GLN A 21 18.86 9.59 -15.55
N GLU A 22 18.90 8.95 -16.70
CA GLU A 22 18.46 7.57 -16.87
C GLU A 22 19.39 6.59 -16.16
N ALA A 23 20.71 6.79 -16.24
CA ALA A 23 21.71 6.00 -15.52
C ALA A 23 21.55 6.13 -13.99
N ASP A 24 21.28 7.34 -13.49
CA ASP A 24 21.00 7.59 -12.07
C ASP A 24 19.72 6.87 -11.61
N LEU A 25 18.67 6.92 -12.40
CA LEU A 25 17.42 6.21 -12.12
C LEU A 25 17.65 4.70 -12.06
N GLN A 26 18.34 4.13 -13.05
CA GLN A 26 18.62 2.71 -13.11
C GLN A 26 19.42 2.24 -11.90
N SER A 27 20.50 2.96 -11.55
CA SER A 27 21.32 2.68 -10.36
C SER A 27 20.51 2.73 -9.07
N LEU A 28 19.57 3.68 -8.94
CA LEU A 28 18.72 3.78 -7.76
C LEU A 28 17.69 2.64 -7.71
N LEU A 29 17.14 2.23 -8.85
CA LEU A 29 16.23 1.09 -8.94
C LEU A 29 16.93 -0.24 -8.61
N ASP A 30 18.22 -0.38 -8.94
CA ASP A 30 19.00 -1.59 -8.59
C ASP A 30 19.23 -1.65 -7.07
N ARG A 31 19.58 -0.54 -6.44
CA ARG A 31 19.68 -0.45 -4.96
C ARG A 31 18.33 -0.72 -4.28
N LEU A 32 17.26 -0.14 -4.81
CA LEU A 32 15.90 -0.44 -4.32
C LEU A 32 15.60 -1.93 -4.40
N GLY A 33 15.88 -2.57 -5.53
CA GLY A 33 15.66 -4.01 -5.72
C GLY A 33 16.43 -4.85 -4.71
N THR A 34 17.70 -4.56 -4.52
CA THR A 34 18.55 -5.23 -3.51
C THR A 34 18.00 -5.04 -2.10
N TYR A 35 17.60 -3.80 -1.76
CA TYR A 35 16.98 -3.51 -0.47
C TYR A 35 15.68 -4.29 -0.27
N LEU A 36 14.78 -4.32 -1.26
CA LEU A 36 13.48 -5.00 -1.14
C LEU A 36 13.62 -6.50 -0.92
N VAL A 37 14.56 -7.17 -1.60
CA VAL A 37 14.83 -8.60 -1.38
C VAL A 37 15.24 -8.88 0.06
N GLY A 38 16.24 -8.16 0.58
CA GLY A 38 16.68 -8.32 1.97
C GLY A 38 15.62 -7.88 2.99
N TYR A 39 14.85 -6.86 2.66
CA TYR A 39 13.76 -6.38 3.51
C TYR A 39 12.62 -7.40 3.64
N GLU A 40 12.25 -8.06 2.54
CA GLU A 40 11.25 -9.13 2.53
C GLU A 40 11.65 -10.28 3.45
N GLU A 41 12.89 -10.75 3.35
CA GLU A 41 13.41 -11.82 4.20
C GLU A 41 13.39 -11.41 5.70
N ALA A 42 13.85 -10.22 5.99
CA ALA A 42 13.93 -9.72 7.38
C ALA A 42 12.54 -9.48 7.99
N LEU A 43 11.58 -8.98 7.20
CA LEU A 43 10.22 -8.70 7.66
C LEU A 43 9.34 -9.95 7.69
N GLY A 44 9.63 -10.97 6.89
CA GLY A 44 8.83 -12.19 6.77
C GLY A 44 8.71 -13.01 8.04
N VAL A 45 9.51 -12.74 9.07
CA VAL A 45 9.44 -13.36 10.40
C VAL A 45 8.97 -12.39 11.48
N VAL A 46 8.39 -11.26 11.09
CA VAL A 46 7.99 -10.19 12.01
C VAL A 46 6.47 -10.13 12.09
N VAL A 47 5.96 -9.93 13.29
CA VAL A 47 4.57 -9.60 13.59
C VAL A 47 4.51 -8.27 14.32
N ALA A 48 3.40 -7.55 14.15
CA ALA A 48 3.13 -6.29 14.81
C ALA A 48 1.68 -6.21 15.30
N ASP A 49 1.44 -5.35 16.26
CA ASP A 49 0.09 -4.97 16.64
C ASP A 49 -0.34 -3.75 15.81
N GLU A 50 -1.57 -3.77 15.31
CA GLU A 50 -2.17 -2.70 14.54
C GLU A 50 -3.37 -2.12 15.28
N THR A 51 -3.44 -0.79 15.35
CA THR A 51 -4.67 -0.06 15.68
C THR A 51 -5.10 0.70 14.44
N TYR A 52 -6.28 0.38 13.90
CA TYR A 52 -6.77 0.94 12.66
C TYR A 52 -8.11 1.64 12.89
N GLN A 53 -8.14 2.95 12.69
CA GLN A 53 -9.33 3.81 12.77
C GLN A 53 -9.81 4.10 11.36
N GLN A 54 -11.09 3.93 11.12
CA GLN A 54 -11.76 4.16 9.85
C GLN A 54 -12.93 5.10 10.05
N GLN A 55 -13.18 5.93 9.05
CA GLN A 55 -14.34 6.83 9.00
C GLN A 55 -14.90 6.84 7.58
N THR A 56 -16.22 6.81 7.47
CA THR A 56 -16.92 7.05 6.21
C THR A 56 -17.82 8.25 6.33
N THR A 57 -17.96 8.98 5.22
CA THR A 57 -18.88 10.11 5.11
C THR A 57 -19.69 9.97 3.84
N ARG A 58 -21.01 10.16 3.96
CA ARG A 58 -21.95 10.14 2.82
C ARG A 58 -23.04 11.18 3.02
N PRO A 59 -23.61 11.72 1.94
CA PRO A 59 -24.78 12.56 2.04
C PRO A 59 -25.96 11.77 2.66
N GLY A 60 -26.61 12.35 3.65
CA GLY A 60 -27.82 11.80 4.23
C GLY A 60 -29.03 11.88 3.29
N PRO A 61 -30.23 11.56 3.76
CA PRO A 61 -31.45 11.72 2.98
C PRO A 61 -31.61 13.17 2.52
N ARG A 62 -32.24 13.37 1.37
CA ARG A 62 -32.63 14.72 0.96
C ARG A 62 -33.65 15.24 1.97
N PRO A 63 -33.48 16.47 2.51
CA PRO A 63 -34.49 17.09 3.33
C PRO A 63 -35.81 17.19 2.55
N ARG A 64 -36.95 17.15 3.27
CA ARG A 64 -38.20 17.56 2.67
C ARG A 64 -38.07 19.01 2.27
N VAL A 65 -38.63 19.33 1.13
CA VAL A 65 -38.71 20.73 0.71
C VAL A 65 -39.84 21.36 1.50
N ASP A 66 -39.48 22.19 2.45
CA ASP A 66 -40.46 23.03 3.15
C ASP A 66 -40.76 24.28 2.28
N MET A 67 -42.00 24.76 2.33
CA MET A 67 -42.35 26.00 1.64
C MET A 67 -42.50 27.11 2.70
N ASP A 68 -42.06 28.32 2.35
CA ASP A 68 -42.37 29.49 3.19
C ASP A 68 -43.84 29.90 3.05
N ALA A 69 -44.24 30.92 3.79
CA ALA A 69 -45.62 31.45 3.79
C ALA A 69 -46.06 31.97 2.42
N THR A 70 -45.13 32.15 1.48
CA THR A 70 -45.37 32.64 0.09
C THR A 70 -45.32 31.53 -0.92
N GLY A 71 -45.09 30.28 -0.52
CA GLY A 71 -44.99 29.12 -1.38
C GLY A 71 -43.62 28.96 -2.05
N VAL A 72 -42.60 29.68 -1.56
CA VAL A 72 -41.22 29.54 -2.06
C VAL A 72 -40.50 28.41 -1.35
N PRO A 73 -39.80 27.49 -2.09
CA PRO A 73 -39.09 26.39 -1.46
C PRO A 73 -37.95 26.88 -0.55
N ILE A 74 -37.95 26.42 0.70
CA ILE A 74 -36.88 26.65 1.65
C ILE A 74 -35.84 25.53 1.45
N ALA A 75 -34.65 25.89 0.95
CA ALA A 75 -33.55 24.96 0.78
C ALA A 75 -32.89 24.62 2.14
N SER A 76 -33.18 23.45 2.69
CA SER A 76 -32.45 22.94 3.84
C SER A 76 -31.18 22.23 3.42
N PRO A 77 -30.03 22.46 4.09
CA PRO A 77 -28.81 21.76 3.78
C PRO A 77 -28.96 20.26 3.98
N ARG A 78 -28.44 19.47 3.04
CA ARG A 78 -28.46 18.02 3.16
C ARG A 78 -27.53 17.58 4.28
N PRO A 79 -28.00 16.76 5.25
CA PRO A 79 -27.16 16.30 6.34
C PRO A 79 -26.04 15.41 5.81
N THR A 80 -24.91 15.39 6.50
CA THR A 80 -23.82 14.45 6.27
C THR A 80 -23.90 13.36 7.31
N LEU A 81 -23.95 12.10 6.87
CA LEU A 81 -23.86 10.92 7.73
C LEU A 81 -22.40 10.52 7.83
N SER A 82 -21.95 10.26 9.06
CA SER A 82 -20.60 9.78 9.33
C SER A 82 -20.68 8.53 10.19
N GLU A 83 -19.86 7.54 9.87
CA GLU A 83 -19.71 6.31 10.63
C GLU A 83 -18.22 6.09 10.90
N THR A 84 -17.88 5.63 12.10
CA THR A 84 -16.50 5.33 12.50
C THR A 84 -16.38 3.90 12.97
N ARG A 85 -15.18 3.32 12.79
CA ARG A 85 -14.84 1.97 13.26
C ARG A 85 -13.40 1.91 13.71
N ARG A 86 -13.16 1.19 14.79
CA ARG A 86 -11.81 0.92 15.29
C ARG A 86 -11.55 -0.57 15.29
N LEU A 87 -10.51 -0.99 14.56
CA LEU A 87 -10.02 -2.35 14.57
C LEU A 87 -8.72 -2.43 15.38
N GLN A 88 -8.56 -3.50 16.14
CA GLN A 88 -7.28 -3.90 16.71
C GLN A 88 -6.92 -5.27 16.12
N SER A 89 -5.73 -5.37 15.57
CA SER A 89 -5.31 -6.55 14.80
C SER A 89 -3.89 -6.94 15.15
N THR A 90 -3.55 -8.20 14.87
CA THR A 90 -2.17 -8.62 14.66
C THR A 90 -1.91 -8.67 13.17
N VAL A 91 -0.76 -8.14 12.73
CA VAL A 91 -0.34 -8.14 11.34
C VAL A 91 0.97 -8.91 11.21
N SER A 92 1.03 -9.85 10.28
CA SER A 92 2.25 -10.55 9.87
C SER A 92 2.58 -10.21 8.43
N PHE A 93 3.87 -10.24 8.08
CA PHE A 93 4.38 -9.83 6.78
C PHE A 93 5.05 -11.01 6.05
N MET A 94 4.44 -12.19 6.11
CA MET A 94 5.00 -13.41 5.55
C MET A 94 5.14 -13.40 4.03
N ARG A 95 6.23 -14.04 3.56
CA ARG A 95 6.26 -14.58 2.21
C ARG A 95 5.68 -16.00 2.24
N LEU A 96 4.63 -16.23 1.46
CA LEU A 96 4.08 -17.57 1.32
C LEU A 96 4.85 -18.36 0.26
N PRO A 97 5.09 -19.68 0.50
CA PRO A 97 5.78 -20.54 -0.47
C PRO A 97 5.10 -20.47 -1.86
N GLY A 98 5.90 -20.30 -2.92
CA GLY A 98 5.40 -20.24 -4.30
C GLY A 98 4.68 -18.94 -4.69
N GLY A 99 4.66 -17.92 -3.83
CA GLY A 99 4.09 -16.60 -4.12
C GLY A 99 5.13 -15.60 -4.57
N ALA A 100 4.83 -14.85 -5.64
CA ALA A 100 5.65 -13.74 -6.12
C ALA A 100 5.37 -12.42 -5.37
N ALA A 101 4.54 -12.43 -4.35
CA ALA A 101 4.13 -11.21 -3.64
C ALA A 101 4.18 -11.41 -2.13
N TRP A 102 4.59 -10.38 -1.44
CA TRP A 102 4.44 -10.26 0.01
C TRP A 102 2.97 -10.18 0.36
N LEU A 103 2.49 -11.09 1.15
CA LEU A 103 1.16 -10.96 1.70
C LEU A 103 1.30 -10.48 3.14
N GLY A 104 0.88 -9.24 3.38
CA GLY A 104 0.53 -8.84 4.72
C GLY A 104 -0.75 -9.58 5.11
N ILE A 105 -0.72 -10.32 6.22
CA ILE A 105 -1.88 -11.01 6.77
C ILE A 105 -2.30 -10.26 8.01
N ARG A 106 -3.52 -9.74 7.99
CA ARG A 106 -4.16 -9.11 9.15
C ARG A 106 -5.09 -10.11 9.80
N GLU A 107 -5.02 -10.25 11.11
CA GLU A 107 -5.99 -10.94 11.94
C GLU A 107 -6.65 -9.93 12.87
N VAL A 108 -7.91 -9.59 12.61
CA VAL A 108 -8.67 -8.66 13.44
C VAL A 108 -9.06 -9.35 14.73
N ARG A 109 -8.71 -8.76 15.87
CA ARG A 109 -8.98 -9.26 17.21
C ARG A 109 -10.15 -8.58 17.88
N THR A 110 -10.29 -7.27 17.66
CA THR A 110 -11.42 -6.50 18.21
C THR A 110 -11.98 -5.53 17.18
N ILE A 111 -13.29 -5.32 17.25
CA ILE A 111 -14.02 -4.30 16.51
C ILE A 111 -14.73 -3.42 17.54
N ASP A 112 -14.40 -2.13 17.56
CA ASP A 112 -14.99 -1.13 18.48
C ASP A 112 -14.95 -1.58 19.95
N GLY A 113 -13.82 -2.23 20.34
CA GLY A 113 -13.58 -2.76 21.68
C GLY A 113 -14.24 -4.11 21.99
N ARG A 114 -15.03 -4.66 21.07
CA ARG A 114 -15.62 -6.00 21.23
C ARG A 114 -14.67 -7.05 20.66
N SER A 115 -14.28 -8.02 21.48
CA SER A 115 -13.44 -9.13 21.04
C SER A 115 -14.18 -10.01 20.03
N LEU A 116 -13.51 -10.33 18.96
CA LEU A 116 -13.90 -11.43 18.08
C LEU A 116 -13.44 -12.73 18.71
N VAL A 117 -14.23 -13.78 18.61
CA VAL A 117 -13.80 -15.14 18.97
C VAL A 117 -12.79 -15.54 17.91
N ALA A 118 -11.51 -15.18 18.12
CA ALA A 118 -10.45 -15.57 17.22
C ALA A 118 -10.12 -17.04 17.47
N ALA A 119 -10.31 -17.86 16.48
CA ALA A 119 -9.42 -18.98 16.32
C ALA A 119 -7.99 -18.40 16.18
N GLU A 120 -6.97 -19.02 16.77
CA GLU A 120 -5.55 -18.61 16.62
C GLU A 120 -5.06 -18.89 15.18
N THR A 121 -5.76 -18.31 14.21
CA THR A 121 -5.63 -18.66 12.80
C THR A 121 -4.30 -18.17 12.24
N LEU A 122 -3.89 -16.94 12.61
CA LEU A 122 -2.61 -16.40 12.14
C LEU A 122 -1.43 -17.22 12.68
N THR A 123 -1.45 -17.56 13.97
CA THR A 123 -0.41 -18.38 14.60
C THR A 123 -0.31 -19.76 13.94
N SER A 124 -1.45 -20.39 13.62
CA SER A 124 -1.48 -21.69 12.94
C SER A 124 -0.95 -21.61 11.51
N ILE A 125 -1.31 -20.55 10.77
CA ILE A 125 -0.79 -20.32 9.42
C ILE A 125 0.74 -20.11 9.45
N LEU A 126 1.24 -19.32 10.42
CA LEU A 126 2.66 -19.05 10.60
C LEU A 126 3.45 -20.31 10.98
N ALA A 127 2.84 -21.21 11.72
CA ALA A 127 3.44 -22.50 12.11
C ALA A 127 3.35 -23.57 11.01
N SER A 128 2.43 -23.42 10.06
CA SER A 128 2.21 -24.39 8.99
C SER A 128 3.34 -24.34 7.96
N ARG A 129 3.90 -25.51 7.65
CA ARG A 129 4.87 -25.70 6.56
C ARG A 129 4.25 -26.34 5.32
N THR A 130 2.94 -26.52 5.30
CA THR A 130 2.21 -27.20 4.22
C THR A 130 1.79 -26.22 3.13
N GLY A 131 1.54 -26.74 1.91
CA GLY A 131 1.04 -25.94 0.80
C GLY A 131 -0.31 -25.26 1.05
N ASP A 132 -1.04 -25.67 2.08
CA ASP A 132 -2.33 -25.10 2.48
C ASP A 132 -2.22 -23.71 3.14
N ALA A 133 -1.03 -23.33 3.66
CA ALA A 133 -0.81 -22.06 4.32
C ALA A 133 -1.22 -20.86 3.43
N ARG A 134 -1.00 -20.97 2.12
CA ARG A 134 -1.39 -19.90 1.17
C ARG A 134 -2.91 -19.78 1.05
N ALA A 135 -3.61 -20.88 0.92
CA ALA A 135 -5.08 -20.88 0.82
C ALA A 135 -5.70 -20.36 2.14
N GLN A 136 -5.17 -20.79 3.28
CA GLN A 136 -5.60 -20.32 4.59
C GLN A 136 -5.34 -18.82 4.77
N ALA A 137 -4.17 -18.32 4.37
CA ALA A 137 -3.84 -16.92 4.42
C ALA A 137 -4.77 -16.07 3.53
N ALA A 138 -5.07 -16.54 2.32
CA ALA A 138 -6.00 -15.88 1.41
C ALA A 138 -7.43 -15.87 1.99
N ALA A 139 -7.89 -16.97 2.56
CA ALA A 139 -9.20 -17.05 3.22
C ALA A 139 -9.29 -16.09 4.42
N LEU A 140 -8.23 -16.03 5.24
CA LEU A 140 -8.15 -15.09 6.36
C LEU A 140 -8.15 -13.64 5.89
N ALA A 141 -7.42 -13.33 4.82
CA ALA A 141 -7.39 -11.98 4.25
C ALA A 141 -8.78 -11.55 3.73
N LEU A 142 -9.51 -12.45 3.09
CA LEU A 142 -10.89 -12.19 2.63
C LEU A 142 -11.84 -11.97 3.82
N ALA A 143 -11.82 -12.86 4.80
CA ALA A 143 -12.66 -12.73 6.00
C ALA A 143 -12.39 -11.40 6.75
N ASN A 144 -11.11 -11.04 6.90
CA ASN A 144 -10.75 -9.78 7.56
C ASN A 144 -11.07 -8.53 6.72
N ALA A 145 -11.12 -8.65 5.39
CA ALA A 145 -11.50 -7.56 4.50
C ALA A 145 -12.96 -7.10 4.74
N GLU A 146 -13.84 -8.00 5.18
CA GLU A 146 -15.25 -7.71 5.50
C GLU A 146 -15.40 -6.83 6.75
N HIS A 147 -14.39 -6.79 7.63
CA HIS A 147 -14.40 -5.92 8.80
C HIS A 147 -14.11 -4.46 8.47
N ASN A 148 -13.68 -4.16 7.25
CA ASN A 148 -13.49 -2.77 6.83
C ASN A 148 -14.83 -2.03 6.73
N LEU A 149 -14.80 -0.77 7.16
CA LEU A 149 -15.97 0.10 7.07
C LEU A 149 -16.20 0.53 5.61
N GLY A 150 -17.45 0.53 5.19
CA GLY A 150 -17.90 1.01 3.88
C GLY A 150 -17.86 -0.03 2.78
N ASN A 151 -16.72 -0.59 2.45
CA ASN A 151 -16.58 -1.66 1.45
C ASN A 151 -15.47 -2.64 1.85
N SER A 152 -15.62 -3.89 1.44
CA SER A 152 -14.58 -4.91 1.60
C SER A 152 -13.39 -4.57 0.71
N ARG A 153 -12.18 -4.50 1.30
CA ARG A 153 -10.94 -4.20 0.58
C ARG A 153 -9.71 -4.79 1.26
N SER A 154 -8.75 -5.19 0.45
CA SER A 154 -7.48 -5.78 0.89
C SER A 154 -6.25 -4.96 0.48
N VAL A 155 -6.44 -3.85 -0.25
CA VAL A 155 -5.33 -2.98 -0.69
C VAL A 155 -4.74 -2.13 0.45
N ASN A 156 -5.40 -2.11 1.61
CA ASN A 156 -5.00 -1.38 2.81
C ASN A 156 -4.01 -2.17 3.68
N MET A 157 -2.99 -2.74 3.05
CA MET A 157 -1.88 -3.40 3.73
C MET A 157 -0.60 -2.57 3.57
N PRO A 158 0.18 -2.36 4.67
CA PRO A 158 1.30 -1.42 4.65
C PRO A 158 2.47 -1.89 3.77
N THR A 159 2.54 -3.18 3.44
CA THR A 159 3.58 -3.75 2.59
C THR A 159 3.20 -3.82 1.12
N LEU A 160 1.93 -3.68 0.77
CA LEU A 160 1.47 -3.78 -0.61
C LEU A 160 2.19 -2.79 -1.57
N PRO A 161 2.44 -1.52 -1.17
CA PRO A 161 3.21 -0.60 -2.01
C PRO A 161 4.62 -1.12 -2.35
N LEU A 162 5.26 -1.84 -1.43
CA LEU A 162 6.59 -2.42 -1.64
C LEU A 162 6.53 -3.67 -2.54
N ALA A 163 5.48 -4.48 -2.40
CA ALA A 163 5.26 -5.64 -3.25
C ALA A 163 5.07 -5.28 -4.73
N LEU A 164 4.47 -4.12 -5.02
CA LEU A 164 4.36 -3.60 -6.38
C LEU A 164 5.73 -3.26 -6.99
N LEU A 165 6.69 -2.85 -6.14
CA LEU A 165 8.04 -2.44 -6.53
C LEU A 165 9.05 -3.61 -6.52
N ASP A 166 8.60 -4.83 -6.20
CA ASP A 166 9.43 -6.03 -6.23
C ASP A 166 10.17 -6.15 -7.58
N PRO A 167 11.47 -6.50 -7.59
CA PRO A 167 12.25 -6.65 -8.81
C PRO A 167 11.60 -7.53 -9.88
N HIS A 168 10.86 -8.58 -9.48
CA HIS A 168 10.14 -9.46 -10.41
C HIS A 168 9.00 -8.74 -11.16
N ASN A 169 8.47 -7.68 -10.59
CA ASN A 169 7.38 -6.88 -11.17
C ASN A 169 7.90 -5.69 -12.00
N ARG A 170 9.21 -5.42 -11.98
CA ARG A 170 9.82 -4.23 -12.59
C ARG A 170 9.50 -4.09 -14.08
N HIS A 171 9.46 -5.19 -14.82
CA HIS A 171 9.15 -5.18 -16.25
C HIS A 171 7.72 -4.71 -16.56
N ARG A 172 6.82 -4.75 -15.58
CA ARG A 172 5.41 -4.33 -15.68
C ARG A 172 5.21 -2.86 -15.35
N MET A 173 6.23 -2.19 -14.84
CA MET A 173 6.19 -0.79 -14.39
C MET A 173 6.95 0.12 -15.32
N THR A 174 6.55 1.37 -15.37
CA THR A 174 7.35 2.50 -15.82
C THR A 174 7.83 3.29 -14.62
N PHE A 175 9.06 3.81 -14.67
CA PHE A 175 9.65 4.58 -13.58
C PHE A 175 10.18 5.91 -14.11
N ARG A 176 10.14 6.95 -13.26
CA ARG A 176 10.76 8.24 -13.55
C ARG A 176 11.20 8.92 -12.26
N LEU A 177 12.28 9.68 -12.30
CA LEU A 177 12.66 10.56 -11.20
C LEU A 177 11.58 11.63 -11.01
N ALA A 178 11.20 11.87 -9.76
CA ALA A 178 10.18 12.84 -9.37
C ALA A 178 10.73 13.92 -8.39
N GLY A 179 12.07 14.05 -8.34
CA GLY A 179 12.78 15.05 -7.55
C GLY A 179 13.28 14.51 -6.21
N HIS A 180 13.67 15.43 -5.34
CA HIS A 180 14.21 15.13 -4.01
C HIS A 180 13.26 15.62 -2.92
N ASP A 181 13.39 15.02 -1.72
CA ASP A 181 12.60 15.39 -0.55
C ASP A 181 13.36 15.02 0.73
N SER A 182 12.78 15.35 1.87
CA SER A 182 13.26 14.89 3.18
C SER A 182 12.12 14.22 3.93
N VAL A 183 12.34 12.99 4.38
CA VAL A 183 11.41 12.25 5.23
C VAL A 183 12.06 12.04 6.57
N ARG A 184 11.52 12.61 7.63
CA ARG A 184 12.08 12.53 9.00
C ARG A 184 13.54 13.02 9.10
N GLY A 185 13.91 14.05 8.32
CA GLY A 185 15.29 14.54 8.25
C GLY A 185 16.22 13.72 7.37
N ILE A 186 15.79 12.59 6.85
CA ILE A 186 16.57 11.76 5.91
C ILE A 186 16.36 12.27 4.50
N ARG A 187 17.45 12.59 3.79
CA ARG A 187 17.41 12.99 2.39
C ARG A 187 17.00 11.80 1.52
N THR A 188 15.97 11.98 0.72
CA THR A 188 15.42 10.95 -0.15
C THR A 188 15.27 11.45 -1.59
N THR A 189 15.38 10.53 -2.55
CA THR A 189 14.97 10.74 -3.92
C THR A 189 13.59 10.15 -4.15
N LYS A 190 12.71 10.92 -4.78
CA LYS A 190 11.38 10.45 -5.17
C LYS A 190 11.43 9.78 -6.54
N ILE A 191 10.90 8.57 -6.62
CA ILE A 191 10.61 7.89 -7.88
C ILE A 191 9.10 7.79 -8.04
N ALA A 192 8.59 8.22 -9.19
CA ALA A 192 7.25 7.91 -9.62
C ALA A 192 7.26 6.60 -10.39
N PHE A 193 6.24 5.77 -10.15
CA PHE A 193 6.01 4.53 -10.87
C PHE A 193 4.57 4.42 -11.34
N GLU A 194 4.36 3.67 -12.42
CA GLU A 194 3.03 3.40 -12.97
C GLU A 194 3.03 2.03 -13.64
N GLU A 195 1.99 1.25 -13.40
CA GLU A 195 1.78 -0.04 -14.04
C GLU A 195 1.36 0.17 -15.50
N LYS A 196 1.97 -0.59 -16.42
CA LYS A 196 1.81 -0.40 -17.89
C LYS A 196 0.43 -0.74 -18.42
N GLY A 197 -0.32 -1.59 -17.72
CA GLY A 197 -1.66 -2.01 -18.12
C GLY A 197 -1.99 -3.45 -17.71
N ALA A 198 -3.08 -3.96 -18.26
CA ALA A 198 -3.53 -5.34 -17.99
C ALA A 198 -2.65 -6.40 -18.69
N PRO A 199 -2.53 -7.59 -18.08
CA PRO A 199 -3.06 -7.99 -16.79
C PRO A 199 -2.35 -7.25 -15.64
N THR A 200 -3.09 -6.69 -14.67
CA THR A 200 -2.52 -5.94 -13.55
C THR A 200 -2.07 -6.87 -12.41
N LEU A 201 -1.22 -6.36 -11.52
CA LEU A 201 -0.77 -7.11 -10.33
C LEU A 201 -1.88 -7.29 -9.31
N ILE A 202 -2.84 -6.38 -9.29
CA ILE A 202 -3.98 -6.42 -8.39
C ILE A 202 -5.25 -6.65 -9.21
N THR A 203 -6.08 -7.56 -8.71
CA THR A 203 -7.44 -7.78 -9.23
C THR A 203 -8.44 -7.44 -8.12
N GLY A 204 -9.54 -6.80 -8.48
CA GLY A 204 -10.57 -6.36 -7.55
C GLY A 204 -11.93 -6.99 -7.83
N GLY A 205 -12.72 -7.13 -6.74
CA GLY A 205 -14.10 -7.60 -6.79
C GLY A 205 -14.28 -9.06 -7.21
N THR A 206 -15.53 -9.53 -7.16
CA THR A 206 -15.91 -10.92 -7.55
C THR A 206 -15.75 -11.18 -9.04
N ALA A 207 -15.75 -10.15 -9.87
CA ALA A 207 -15.58 -10.24 -11.32
C ALA A 207 -14.12 -10.26 -11.79
N GLY A 208 -13.13 -10.23 -10.86
CA GLY A 208 -11.72 -10.23 -11.22
C GLY A 208 -11.30 -9.02 -12.05
N ARG A 209 -11.89 -7.84 -11.78
CA ARG A 209 -11.54 -6.61 -12.50
C ARG A 209 -10.08 -6.25 -12.30
N TRP A 210 -9.45 -5.77 -13.34
CA TRP A 210 -8.09 -5.27 -13.28
C TRP A 210 -8.03 -3.94 -12.52
N VAL A 211 -7.10 -3.82 -11.55
CA VAL A 211 -6.88 -2.60 -10.78
C VAL A 211 -5.47 -2.11 -11.07
N ILE A 212 -5.37 -0.97 -11.76
CA ILE A 212 -4.07 -0.38 -12.09
C ILE A 212 -3.53 0.45 -10.95
N SER A 213 -2.22 0.37 -10.76
CA SER A 213 -1.49 1.02 -9.68
C SER A 213 -0.52 2.06 -10.23
N ARG A 214 -0.47 3.23 -9.58
CA ARG A 214 0.58 4.24 -9.79
C ARG A 214 0.95 4.87 -8.47
N GLY A 215 2.15 5.43 -8.35
CA GLY A 215 2.52 6.01 -7.07
C GLY A 215 3.84 6.74 -7.04
N LEU A 216 4.24 7.05 -5.81
CA LEU A 216 5.51 7.66 -5.46
C LEU A 216 6.18 6.83 -4.37
N VAL A 217 7.49 6.71 -4.45
CA VAL A 217 8.32 6.11 -3.41
C VAL A 217 9.48 7.03 -3.07
N TRP A 218 9.76 7.19 -1.77
CA TRP A 218 10.86 8.01 -1.23
C TRP A 218 11.97 7.09 -0.78
N ILE A 219 13.09 7.15 -1.47
CA ILE A 219 14.21 6.23 -1.33
C ILE A 219 15.44 6.97 -0.82
N GLU A 220 16.09 6.43 0.19
CA GLU A 220 17.40 6.86 0.64
C GLU A 220 18.46 6.36 -0.33
N ASN A 221 19.16 7.29 -0.98
CA ASN A 221 20.06 6.97 -2.09
C ASN A 221 21.14 5.93 -1.77
N PRO A 222 21.89 6.02 -0.66
CA PRO A 222 23.00 5.10 -0.41
C PRO A 222 22.54 3.65 -0.23
N THR A 223 21.36 3.44 0.38
CA THR A 223 20.91 2.13 0.84
C THR A 223 19.79 1.52 -0.01
N GLY A 224 19.08 2.32 -0.81
CA GLY A 224 17.85 1.91 -1.47
C GLY A 224 16.66 1.79 -0.52
N ALA A 225 16.81 2.14 0.76
CA ALA A 225 15.78 1.99 1.78
C ALA A 225 14.57 2.90 1.53
N VAL A 226 13.37 2.36 1.70
CA VAL A 226 12.12 3.08 1.49
C VAL A 226 11.63 3.69 2.80
N TRP A 227 11.57 5.03 2.85
CA TRP A 227 11.08 5.78 4.00
C TRP A 227 9.60 6.15 3.91
N ARG A 228 9.06 6.17 2.69
CA ARG A 228 7.65 6.42 2.41
C ARG A 228 7.26 5.82 1.08
N ALA A 229 6.04 5.31 1.00
CA ALA A 229 5.41 4.92 -0.24
C ALA A 229 3.97 5.45 -0.28
N GLN A 230 3.51 5.86 -1.46
CA GLN A 230 2.16 6.33 -1.72
C GLN A 230 1.68 5.72 -3.03
N VAL A 231 0.54 5.05 -3.00
CA VAL A 231 -0.01 4.36 -4.15
C VAL A 231 -1.46 4.78 -4.36
N PHE A 232 -1.79 5.00 -5.60
CA PHE A 232 -3.13 5.30 -6.09
C PHE A 232 -3.62 4.11 -6.89
N TYR A 233 -4.81 3.66 -6.60
CA TYR A 233 -5.48 2.53 -7.24
C TYR A 233 -6.73 3.00 -7.96
N ARG A 234 -7.02 2.40 -9.11
CA ARG A 234 -8.27 2.59 -9.84
C ARG A 234 -8.58 1.37 -10.70
N ASP A 235 -9.85 1.17 -11.01
CA ASP A 235 -10.25 0.19 -12.01
C ASP A 235 -9.55 0.51 -13.35
N TYR A 236 -9.00 -0.53 -13.97
CA TYR A 236 -8.39 -0.40 -15.30
C TYR A 236 -9.48 -0.49 -16.36
N VAL A 237 -9.69 0.62 -17.05
CA VAL A 237 -10.58 0.70 -18.21
C VAL A 237 -9.77 1.29 -19.35
N PRO A 238 -9.50 0.53 -20.43
CA PRO A 238 -8.77 1.05 -21.58
C PRO A 238 -9.40 2.34 -22.11
N GLY A 239 -8.57 3.35 -22.39
CA GLY A 239 -9.02 4.67 -22.85
C GLY A 239 -9.47 5.64 -21.74
N LEU A 240 -9.51 5.21 -20.47
CA LEU A 240 -9.89 6.05 -19.32
C LEU A 240 -8.75 6.18 -18.30
N GLU A 241 -7.49 6.24 -18.76
CA GLU A 241 -6.29 6.27 -17.91
C GLU A 241 -6.19 7.52 -17.02
N ARG A 242 -6.91 8.59 -17.35
CA ARG A 242 -6.92 9.85 -16.60
C ARG A 242 -8.00 9.95 -15.54
N ARG A 243 -8.78 8.91 -15.31
CA ARG A 243 -9.79 8.90 -14.23
C ARG A 243 -9.16 9.14 -12.87
N ALA A 244 -9.92 9.78 -11.97
CA ALA A 244 -9.51 9.96 -10.58
C ALA A 244 -9.27 8.61 -9.89
N PRO A 245 -8.31 8.51 -8.94
CA PRO A 245 -8.09 7.29 -8.19
C PRO A 245 -9.32 6.94 -7.35
N GLU A 246 -9.60 5.65 -7.23
CA GLU A 246 -10.67 5.12 -6.39
C GLU A 246 -10.18 4.86 -4.97
N ALA A 247 -8.88 4.61 -4.81
CA ALA A 247 -8.25 4.53 -3.51
C ALA A 247 -6.82 5.08 -3.54
N GLU A 248 -6.39 5.58 -2.39
CA GLU A 248 -5.03 6.02 -2.11
C GLU A 248 -4.57 5.36 -0.82
N VAL A 249 -3.36 4.82 -0.82
CA VAL A 249 -2.68 4.30 0.38
C VAL A 249 -1.32 4.94 0.49
N ARG A 250 -1.03 5.53 1.65
CA ARG A 250 0.28 6.08 1.98
C ARG A 250 0.82 5.41 3.23
N VAL A 251 2.07 4.96 3.17
CA VAL A 251 2.77 4.32 4.30
C VAL A 251 4.02 5.12 4.61
N ASP A 252 4.18 5.47 5.88
CA ASP A 252 5.40 6.05 6.44
C ASP A 252 6.12 4.96 7.24
N PHE A 253 7.45 4.87 7.04
CA PHE A 253 8.31 3.89 7.71
C PHE A 253 9.20 4.58 8.75
N VAL A 254 9.59 3.81 9.76
CA VAL A 254 10.49 4.25 10.83
C VAL A 254 11.54 3.18 11.11
N ARG A 255 12.75 3.60 11.51
CA ARG A 255 13.79 2.66 11.94
C ARG A 255 13.45 2.10 13.32
N HIS A 256 13.36 0.78 13.39
CA HIS A 256 13.14 0.05 14.63
C HIS A 256 14.48 -0.48 15.14
N SER A 257 14.95 0.06 16.29
CA SER A 257 16.29 -0.23 16.80
C SER A 257 16.53 -1.71 17.11
N ALA A 258 15.59 -2.36 17.78
CA ALA A 258 15.74 -3.77 18.18
C ALA A 258 15.69 -4.75 16.99
N LEU A 259 15.03 -4.39 15.88
CA LEU A 259 15.00 -5.21 14.66
C LEU A 259 16.12 -4.83 13.68
N GLY A 260 16.74 -3.65 13.83
CA GLY A 260 17.78 -3.16 12.95
C GLY A 260 17.31 -2.76 11.55
N MET A 261 15.98 -2.63 11.32
CA MET A 261 15.39 -2.39 10.02
C MET A 261 14.33 -1.28 10.05
N LEU A 262 13.91 -0.80 8.88
CA LEU A 262 12.71 0.02 8.77
C LEU A 262 11.46 -0.86 8.92
N VAL A 263 10.44 -0.33 9.58
CA VAL A 263 9.14 -0.99 9.72
C VAL A 263 8.04 0.02 9.41
N PRO A 264 6.85 -0.40 8.94
CA PRO A 264 5.69 0.49 8.85
C PRO A 264 5.41 1.12 10.21
N GLU A 265 5.25 2.42 10.27
CA GLU A 265 4.83 3.12 11.48
C GLU A 265 3.36 3.49 11.39
N LYS A 266 3.00 4.00 10.20
CA LYS A 266 1.70 4.57 9.96
C LYS A 266 1.28 4.32 8.51
N MET A 267 0.05 3.91 8.34
CA MET A 267 -0.62 3.86 7.05
C MET A 267 -1.83 4.78 7.07
N ARG A 268 -2.03 5.52 6.01
CA ARG A 268 -3.26 6.27 5.74
C ARG A 268 -3.86 5.79 4.44
N GLU A 269 -5.18 5.67 4.42
CA GLU A 269 -5.91 5.41 3.20
C GLU A 269 -7.03 6.40 3.01
N VAL A 270 -7.37 6.61 1.74
CA VAL A 270 -8.58 7.30 1.29
C VAL A 270 -9.18 6.44 0.21
N PHE A 271 -10.49 6.22 0.25
CA PHE A 271 -11.16 5.41 -0.75
C PHE A 271 -12.52 6.00 -1.11
N GLN A 272 -12.92 5.80 -2.35
CA GLN A 272 -14.24 6.15 -2.83
C GLN A 272 -15.19 4.98 -2.59
N MET A 273 -16.42 5.28 -2.25
CA MET A 273 -17.50 4.31 -2.09
C MET A 273 -18.76 4.85 -2.76
N GLU A 274 -19.73 4.01 -2.97
CA GLU A 274 -20.99 4.45 -3.56
C GLU A 274 -21.64 5.55 -2.72
N GLY A 275 -21.77 6.73 -3.33
CA GLY A 275 -22.34 7.91 -2.72
C GLY A 275 -21.55 8.54 -1.58
N GLY A 276 -20.23 8.21 -1.42
CA GLY A 276 -19.45 8.76 -0.33
C GLY A 276 -17.95 8.53 -0.42
N ARG A 277 -17.27 8.86 0.66
CA ARG A 277 -15.82 8.72 0.79
C ARG A 277 -15.50 8.09 2.15
N GLY A 278 -14.44 7.28 2.17
CA GLY A 278 -13.87 6.77 3.39
C GLY A 278 -12.41 7.17 3.57
N GLU A 279 -12.00 7.22 4.82
CA GLU A 279 -10.63 7.47 5.25
C GLU A 279 -10.25 6.46 6.32
N GLY A 280 -8.96 6.12 6.39
CA GLY A 280 -8.44 5.25 7.43
C GLY A 280 -7.04 5.64 7.85
N GLU A 281 -6.74 5.44 9.14
CA GLU A 281 -5.40 5.58 9.69
C GLU A 281 -5.07 4.37 10.54
N ALA A 282 -4.06 3.60 10.12
CA ALA A 282 -3.50 2.49 10.89
C ALA A 282 -2.15 2.90 11.50
N ARG A 283 -1.91 2.49 12.75
CA ARG A 283 -0.65 2.62 13.46
C ARG A 283 -0.17 1.26 13.88
N TYR A 284 1.13 1.03 13.71
CA TYR A 284 1.79 -0.24 13.99
C TYR A 284 2.72 -0.10 15.17
N SER A 285 2.72 -1.09 16.06
CA SER A 285 3.52 -1.09 17.29
C SER A 285 3.87 -2.52 17.72
N ASN A 286 4.63 -2.66 18.79
CA ASN A 286 4.97 -3.95 19.40
C ASN A 286 5.53 -4.96 18.39
N TYR A 287 6.46 -4.49 17.56
CA TYR A 287 7.14 -5.30 16.58
C TYR A 287 7.97 -6.39 17.27
N ARG A 288 7.78 -7.64 16.87
CA ARG A 288 8.46 -8.81 17.43
C ARG A 288 8.73 -9.86 16.38
N ARG A 289 9.83 -10.60 16.53
CA ARG A 289 10.09 -11.76 15.68
C ARG A 289 9.21 -12.91 16.12
N PHE A 290 8.60 -13.60 15.16
CA PHE A 290 7.89 -14.83 15.39
C PHE A 290 8.93 -15.97 15.39
N ALA A 291 9.16 -16.59 16.56
CA ALA A 291 10.01 -17.77 16.68
C ALA A 291 9.13 -19.02 16.66
N THR A 292 9.23 -19.82 15.61
CA THR A 292 8.73 -21.19 15.67
C THR A 292 9.73 -22.00 16.51
N SER A 293 9.41 -22.28 17.77
CA SER A 293 10.17 -23.24 18.58
C SER A 293 9.90 -24.64 18.06
N ALA A 294 10.57 -25.04 16.99
CA ALA A 294 10.73 -26.45 16.66
C ALA A 294 11.69 -27.04 17.70
N ARG A 295 11.13 -27.61 18.77
CA ARG A 295 11.89 -28.45 19.71
C ARG A 295 12.29 -29.68 18.93
N ILE A 296 13.56 -29.78 18.52
CA ILE A 296 14.15 -31.02 18.04
C ILE A 296 14.18 -31.95 19.29
N ILE A 297 13.29 -32.95 19.33
CA ILE A 297 13.38 -34.02 20.30
C ILE A 297 14.49 -34.94 19.76
N PRO A 298 15.64 -35.07 20.45
CA PRO A 298 16.64 -36.04 20.03
C PRO A 298 16.03 -37.45 20.10
N PRO A 299 16.41 -38.37 19.18
CA PRO A 299 15.93 -39.75 19.25
C PRO A 299 16.28 -40.35 20.60
N PRO A 300 15.45 -41.21 21.17
CA PRO A 300 15.76 -41.93 22.41
C PRO A 300 17.00 -42.78 22.18
N ALA A 301 17.91 -42.78 23.19
CA ALA A 301 19.14 -43.55 23.20
C ALA A 301 18.90 -45.08 23.20
#